data_94b4b7d6824838e2ecd527ee2e61d812
#
_entry.id   94b4b7d6824838e2ecd527ee2e61d812
#
_cell.length_a   1.000
_cell.length_b   1.000
_cell.length_c   1.000
_cell.angle_alpha   90.00
_cell.angle_beta   90.00
_cell.angle_gamma   90.00
#
_symmetry.space_group_name_H-M   'P 1'
#
loop_
_entity.id
_entity.type
_entity.pdbx_description
1 polymer ?
#
loop_
_entity_poly.entity_id
_entity_poly.type
_entity_poly.pdbx_seq_one_letter_code
_entity_poly.pdbx_strand_id
1 'polypeptide(L)'
;MNAVVKAAPQASTSVLVRMAQKFGVDADKMLSTLKATAFRGEVSNEQMMALLVVADQYELNPWTKEIYAFPDRNNGIVPVVGVDGWARIINSHPQFDGMDFVDGPLNPRSIPEWIECHMHRKDRSHPIVVREYFDECYRDVGPWKSHPRRMLRHKATIQAARLAFGFVGIYEPDEAQHIIDVTPEVLPKIDPRGDLSSVDTTLRDQRVQEITDILNEYGSDEKVVAQKLQEYAAEALQPFPELWIAVNDKLAADKIISKANMRKILSLNLQGTREHDVG
;
A
#
# COMPACT_ATOMS: atom_id res chain seq x y z
N MET A 1 38.79 39.17 11.16
CA MET A 1 37.84 38.34 11.95
C MET A 1 36.51 38.38 11.22
N ASN A 2 36.23 37.35 10.40
CA ASN A 2 34.96 37.26 9.66
C ASN A 2 33.98 36.46 10.52
N ALA A 3 32.95 37.12 11.02
CA ALA A 3 31.86 36.49 11.73
C ALA A 3 31.00 35.73 10.73
N VAL A 4 30.99 34.39 10.83
CA VAL A 4 30.05 33.53 10.09
C VAL A 4 28.68 33.74 10.71
N VAL A 5 27.82 34.46 10.02
CA VAL A 5 26.41 34.59 10.36
C VAL A 5 25.75 33.22 10.12
N LYS A 6 25.49 32.52 11.21
CA LYS A 6 24.76 31.26 11.20
C LYS A 6 23.30 31.58 10.83
N ALA A 7 22.86 31.21 9.61
CA ALA A 7 21.48 31.37 9.19
C ALA A 7 20.58 30.62 10.18
N ALA A 8 19.58 31.29 10.71
CA ALA A 8 18.57 30.69 11.57
C ALA A 8 17.82 29.58 10.78
N PRO A 9 17.43 28.48 11.42
CA PRO A 9 16.64 27.45 10.76
C PRO A 9 15.32 28.08 10.33
N GLN A 10 15.05 28.09 9.04
CA GLN A 10 13.74 28.49 8.51
C GLN A 10 12.71 27.54 9.12
N ALA A 11 11.75 28.10 9.86
CA ALA A 11 10.61 27.34 10.36
C ALA A 11 9.92 26.64 9.18
N SER A 12 9.80 25.32 9.23
CA SER A 12 9.15 24.54 8.17
C SER A 12 7.69 24.94 8.09
N THR A 13 7.35 25.76 7.12
CA THR A 13 5.97 26.18 6.86
C THR A 13 5.16 24.92 6.51
N SER A 14 4.02 24.71 7.16
CA SER A 14 3.19 23.52 6.90
C SER A 14 2.76 23.49 5.42
N VAL A 15 2.57 22.28 4.87
CA VAL A 15 2.11 22.08 3.46
C VAL A 15 0.83 22.86 3.20
N LEU A 16 -0.11 22.85 4.15
CA LEU A 16 -1.35 23.58 4.05
C LEU A 16 -1.11 25.10 3.83
N VAL A 17 -0.24 25.70 4.62
CA VAL A 17 0.08 27.15 4.53
C VAL A 17 0.78 27.47 3.20
N ARG A 18 1.73 26.64 2.76
CA ARG A 18 2.39 26.81 1.45
C ARG A 18 1.39 26.78 0.29
N MET A 19 0.51 25.78 0.30
CA MET A 19 -0.50 25.64 -0.75
C MET A 19 -1.54 26.78 -0.70
N ALA A 20 -1.98 27.17 0.49
CA ALA A 20 -2.87 28.31 0.67
C ALA A 20 -2.25 29.61 0.11
N GLN A 21 -0.98 29.85 0.38
CA GLN A 21 -0.22 30.98 -0.19
C GLN A 21 -0.09 30.85 -1.73
N LYS A 22 0.23 29.67 -2.24
CA LYS A 22 0.36 29.39 -3.69
C LYS A 22 -0.94 29.72 -4.45
N PHE A 23 -2.09 29.45 -3.85
CA PHE A 23 -3.40 29.70 -4.47
C PHE A 23 -4.06 31.01 -4.01
N GLY A 24 -3.44 31.79 -3.13
CA GLY A 24 -3.97 33.07 -2.64
C GLY A 24 -5.27 32.93 -1.82
N VAL A 25 -5.41 31.82 -1.07
CA VAL A 25 -6.58 31.52 -0.24
C VAL A 25 -6.22 31.40 1.22
N ASP A 26 -7.21 31.62 2.09
CA ASP A 26 -7.06 31.39 3.53
C ASP A 26 -6.95 29.90 3.83
N ALA A 27 -6.02 29.49 4.71
CA ALA A 27 -5.72 28.09 4.96
C ALA A 27 -6.91 27.30 5.54
N ASP A 28 -7.69 27.90 6.45
CA ASP A 28 -8.84 27.24 7.07
C ASP A 28 -9.99 27.10 6.06
N LYS A 29 -10.22 28.12 5.24
CA LYS A 29 -11.20 28.08 4.15
C LYS A 29 -10.79 27.10 3.06
N MET A 30 -9.48 27.02 2.74
CA MET A 30 -8.95 26.07 1.80
C MET A 30 -9.29 24.63 2.22
N LEU A 31 -9.04 24.26 3.46
CA LEU A 31 -9.27 22.92 3.98
C LEU A 31 -10.75 22.50 3.85
N SER A 32 -11.67 23.35 4.30
CA SER A 32 -13.11 23.08 4.24
C SER A 32 -13.64 22.96 2.82
N THR A 33 -13.19 23.84 1.91
CA THR A 33 -13.64 23.82 0.51
C THR A 33 -13.09 22.62 -0.25
N LEU A 34 -11.82 22.27 -0.04
CA LEU A 34 -11.22 21.10 -0.69
C LEU A 34 -11.84 19.79 -0.22
N LYS A 35 -12.21 19.67 1.06
CA LYS A 35 -12.97 18.53 1.54
C LYS A 35 -14.27 18.30 0.76
N ALA A 36 -14.97 19.37 0.45
CA ALA A 36 -16.22 19.29 -0.30
C ALA A 36 -16.04 19.06 -1.80
N THR A 37 -14.86 19.35 -2.38
CA THR A 37 -14.66 19.39 -3.84
C THR A 37 -13.64 18.38 -4.37
N ALA A 38 -12.58 18.11 -3.61
CA ALA A 38 -11.47 17.24 -4.03
C ALA A 38 -11.58 15.80 -3.52
N PHE A 39 -12.58 15.49 -2.70
CA PHE A 39 -12.87 14.14 -2.24
C PHE A 39 -14.27 13.68 -2.65
N ARG A 40 -14.40 12.38 -2.81
CA ARG A 40 -15.70 11.71 -2.92
C ARG A 40 -15.98 10.98 -1.62
N GLY A 41 -16.88 11.52 -0.79
CA GLY A 41 -17.25 11.00 0.51
C GLY A 41 -16.74 11.85 1.67
N GLU A 42 -17.04 11.41 2.89
CA GLU A 42 -16.54 12.04 4.11
C GLU A 42 -15.03 11.77 4.28
N VAL A 43 -14.30 12.79 4.71
CA VAL A 43 -12.85 12.76 4.81
C VAL A 43 -12.36 13.46 6.06
N SER A 44 -11.40 12.84 6.75
CA SER A 44 -10.75 13.42 7.92
C SER A 44 -9.77 14.55 7.53
N ASN A 45 -9.32 15.32 8.51
CA ASN A 45 -8.28 16.32 8.29
C ASN A 45 -6.95 15.68 7.88
N GLU A 46 -6.65 14.53 8.47
CA GLU A 46 -5.43 13.76 8.20
C GLU A 46 -5.41 13.25 6.77
N GLN A 47 -6.52 12.73 6.28
CA GLN A 47 -6.69 12.28 4.89
C GLN A 47 -6.56 13.45 3.91
N MET A 48 -7.14 14.62 4.23
CA MET A 48 -6.95 15.82 3.42
C MET A 48 -5.50 16.26 3.41
N MET A 49 -4.84 16.28 4.57
CA MET A 49 -3.41 16.64 4.65
C MET A 49 -2.53 15.67 3.83
N ALA A 50 -2.84 14.37 3.85
CA ALA A 50 -2.13 13.39 3.02
C ALA A 50 -2.28 13.71 1.52
N LEU A 51 -3.49 14.07 1.05
CA LEU A 51 -3.68 14.50 -0.34
C LEU A 51 -2.87 15.76 -0.66
N LEU A 52 -2.87 16.76 0.22
CA LEU A 52 -2.12 18.00 0.01
C LEU A 52 -0.59 17.76 -0.06
N VAL A 53 -0.07 16.81 0.71
CA VAL A 53 1.34 16.40 0.62
C VAL A 53 1.65 15.83 -0.76
N VAL A 54 0.82 14.94 -1.28
CA VAL A 54 1.00 14.34 -2.62
C VAL A 54 0.83 15.41 -3.71
N ALA A 55 -0.16 16.29 -3.57
CA ALA A 55 -0.40 17.39 -4.52
C ALA A 55 0.78 18.37 -4.56
N ASP A 56 1.36 18.71 -3.42
CA ASP A 56 2.55 19.57 -3.31
C ASP A 56 3.79 18.92 -3.93
N GLN A 57 3.99 17.61 -3.66
CA GLN A 57 5.11 16.84 -4.20
C GLN A 57 5.14 16.81 -5.74
N TYR A 58 3.98 16.71 -6.38
CA TYR A 58 3.84 16.64 -7.82
C TYR A 58 3.41 17.98 -8.46
N GLU A 59 3.34 19.04 -7.68
CA GLU A 59 2.86 20.37 -8.09
C GLU A 59 1.47 20.37 -8.73
N LEU A 60 0.63 19.42 -8.39
CA LEU A 60 -0.71 19.23 -8.91
C LEU A 60 -1.73 20.15 -8.24
N ASN A 61 -2.72 20.58 -9.00
CA ASN A 61 -3.76 21.47 -8.52
C ASN A 61 -5.04 20.71 -8.15
N PRO A 62 -5.39 20.60 -6.85
CA PRO A 62 -6.62 19.94 -6.44
C PRO A 62 -7.90 20.72 -6.78
N TRP A 63 -7.81 22.04 -6.99
CA TRP A 63 -8.96 22.88 -7.38
C TRP A 63 -9.45 22.58 -8.80
N THR A 64 -8.54 22.34 -9.72
CA THR A 64 -8.83 21.98 -11.10
C THR A 64 -9.04 20.48 -11.30
N LYS A 65 -9.04 19.71 -10.23
CA LYS A 65 -9.13 18.23 -10.23
C LYS A 65 -8.02 17.55 -11.03
N GLU A 66 -6.85 18.19 -11.14
CA GLU A 66 -5.65 17.52 -11.62
C GLU A 66 -5.30 16.35 -10.71
N ILE A 67 -5.55 16.52 -9.39
CA ILE A 67 -5.48 15.46 -8.38
C ILE A 67 -6.72 15.51 -7.48
N TYR A 68 -7.22 14.35 -7.10
CA TYR A 68 -8.27 14.14 -6.10
C TYR A 68 -8.01 12.82 -5.39
N ALA A 69 -8.81 12.45 -4.39
CA ALA A 69 -8.63 11.19 -3.71
C ALA A 69 -9.95 10.53 -3.34
N PHE A 70 -9.87 9.23 -3.15
CA PHE A 70 -10.89 8.46 -2.45
C PHE A 70 -10.36 8.08 -1.06
N PRO A 71 -11.22 8.05 -0.03
CA PRO A 71 -10.87 7.44 1.24
C PRO A 71 -10.55 5.96 1.04
N ASP A 72 -9.46 5.51 1.66
CA ASP A 72 -9.15 4.08 1.77
C ASP A 72 -9.83 3.51 3.03
N ARG A 73 -10.11 2.20 3.01
CA ARG A 73 -10.75 1.47 4.13
C ARG A 73 -9.90 1.43 5.39
N ASN A 74 -8.59 1.55 5.25
CA ASN A 74 -7.63 1.57 6.36
C ASN A 74 -7.37 2.99 6.90
N ASN A 75 -8.32 3.92 6.70
CA ASN A 75 -8.20 5.32 7.08
C ASN A 75 -7.09 6.08 6.34
N GLY A 76 -6.60 5.53 5.22
CA GLY A 76 -5.68 6.17 4.28
C GLY A 76 -6.42 6.90 3.16
N ILE A 77 -5.70 7.15 2.06
CA ILE A 77 -6.24 7.70 0.82
C ILE A 77 -5.70 6.96 -0.39
N VAL A 78 -6.47 6.96 -1.47
CA VAL A 78 -6.03 6.57 -2.82
C VAL A 78 -5.97 7.85 -3.66
N PRO A 79 -4.78 8.47 -3.85
CA PRO A 79 -4.64 9.67 -4.67
C PRO A 79 -4.82 9.34 -6.15
N VAL A 80 -5.69 10.06 -6.83
CA VAL A 80 -5.99 9.86 -8.25
C VAL A 80 -5.60 11.10 -9.03
N VAL A 81 -4.83 10.89 -10.07
CA VAL A 81 -4.43 11.94 -11.00
C VAL A 81 -5.23 11.80 -12.28
N GLY A 82 -5.92 12.88 -12.66
CA GLY A 82 -6.64 12.97 -13.91
C GLY A 82 -5.69 13.07 -15.11
N VAL A 83 -6.25 12.93 -16.32
CA VAL A 83 -5.46 12.99 -17.57
C VAL A 83 -4.68 14.32 -17.68
N ASP A 84 -5.30 15.42 -17.30
CA ASP A 84 -4.67 16.75 -17.34
C ASP A 84 -3.53 16.86 -16.31
N GLY A 85 -3.70 16.26 -15.14
CA GLY A 85 -2.65 16.16 -14.12
C GLY A 85 -1.47 15.32 -14.62
N TRP A 86 -1.72 14.16 -15.23
CA TRP A 86 -0.66 13.34 -15.85
C TRP A 86 0.05 14.10 -16.96
N ALA A 87 -0.68 14.78 -17.85
CA ALA A 87 -0.08 15.59 -18.89
C ALA A 87 0.81 16.69 -18.30
N ARG A 88 0.36 17.35 -17.23
CA ARG A 88 1.13 18.39 -16.54
C ARG A 88 2.44 17.85 -15.96
N ILE A 89 2.41 16.80 -15.13
CA ILE A 89 3.64 16.29 -14.48
C ILE A 89 4.63 15.73 -15.48
N ILE A 90 4.16 15.10 -16.57
CA ILE A 90 5.02 14.61 -17.65
C ILE A 90 5.71 15.80 -18.35
N ASN A 91 4.93 16.79 -18.80
CA ASN A 91 5.49 17.94 -19.52
C ASN A 91 6.37 18.85 -18.65
N SER A 92 6.14 18.89 -17.34
CA SER A 92 6.96 19.66 -16.40
C SER A 92 8.27 18.96 -16.05
N HIS A 93 8.39 17.67 -16.32
CA HIS A 93 9.59 16.91 -15.92
C HIS A 93 10.81 17.37 -16.71
N PRO A 94 11.94 17.76 -16.05
CA PRO A 94 13.09 18.37 -16.73
C PRO A 94 13.71 17.48 -17.79
N GLN A 95 13.62 16.16 -17.63
CA GLN A 95 14.19 15.17 -18.56
C GLN A 95 13.20 14.70 -19.64
N PHE A 96 11.98 15.21 -19.67
CA PHE A 96 11.03 14.87 -20.74
C PHE A 96 11.48 15.45 -22.07
N ASP A 97 11.58 14.59 -23.11
CA ASP A 97 12.02 14.95 -24.47
C ASP A 97 11.00 14.54 -25.54
N GLY A 98 9.76 14.35 -25.14
CA GLY A 98 8.70 13.96 -26.05
C GLY A 98 8.28 12.48 -25.92
N MET A 99 7.26 12.12 -26.68
CA MET A 99 6.76 10.73 -26.75
C MET A 99 6.17 10.43 -28.12
N ASP A 100 6.33 9.21 -28.57
CA ASP A 100 5.76 8.66 -29.79
C ASP A 100 4.88 7.45 -29.47
N PHE A 101 3.95 7.16 -30.40
CA PHE A 101 3.06 6.03 -30.29
C PHE A 101 3.15 5.12 -31.50
N VAL A 102 3.10 3.81 -31.24
CA VAL A 102 2.96 2.80 -32.29
C VAL A 102 1.70 2.00 -32.02
N ASP A 103 0.81 1.97 -33.00
CA ASP A 103 -0.44 1.20 -32.92
C ASP A 103 -0.20 -0.22 -33.46
N GLY A 104 -0.75 -1.23 -32.78
CA GLY A 104 -0.76 -2.61 -33.23
C GLY A 104 -1.81 -2.88 -34.31
N PRO A 105 -1.95 -4.14 -34.74
CA PRO A 105 -3.01 -4.57 -35.64
C PRO A 105 -4.40 -4.14 -35.11
N LEU A 106 -5.31 -3.90 -36.05
CA LEU A 106 -6.69 -3.54 -35.68
C LEU A 106 -7.54 -4.79 -35.47
N ASN A 107 -8.26 -4.85 -34.35
CA ASN A 107 -9.27 -5.86 -34.12
C ASN A 107 -10.55 -5.62 -35.00
N PRO A 108 -11.54 -6.53 -35.01
CA PRO A 108 -12.76 -6.38 -35.82
C PRO A 108 -13.58 -5.11 -35.53
N ARG A 109 -13.39 -4.47 -34.37
CA ARG A 109 -14.00 -3.19 -34.02
C ARG A 109 -13.15 -1.97 -34.47
N SER A 110 -12.14 -2.21 -35.29
CA SER A 110 -11.15 -1.19 -35.74
C SER A 110 -10.43 -0.51 -34.58
N ILE A 111 -10.17 -1.19 -33.48
CA ILE A 111 -9.42 -0.72 -32.34
C ILE A 111 -8.06 -1.42 -32.35
N PRO A 112 -6.94 -0.75 -32.10
CA PRO A 112 -5.65 -1.41 -31.96
C PRO A 112 -5.69 -2.49 -30.88
N GLU A 113 -5.12 -3.66 -31.16
CA GLU A 113 -4.97 -4.73 -30.20
C GLU A 113 -4.01 -4.36 -29.06
N TRP A 114 -3.09 -3.48 -29.36
CA TRP A 114 -2.15 -2.88 -28.41
C TRP A 114 -1.69 -1.51 -28.90
N ILE A 115 -1.20 -0.69 -27.95
CA ILE A 115 -0.50 0.58 -28.25
C ILE A 115 0.83 0.58 -27.48
N GLU A 116 1.92 0.95 -28.15
CA GLU A 116 3.18 1.30 -27.50
C GLU A 116 3.26 2.81 -27.30
N CYS A 117 3.78 3.19 -26.14
CA CYS A 117 4.26 4.54 -25.85
C CYS A 117 5.79 4.49 -25.74
N HIS A 118 6.47 5.25 -26.58
CA HIS A 118 7.91 5.45 -26.52
C HIS A 118 8.18 6.78 -25.84
N MET A 119 8.58 6.74 -24.57
CA MET A 119 8.85 7.93 -23.75
C MET A 119 10.33 8.30 -23.84
N HIS A 120 10.62 9.44 -24.45
CA HIS A 120 11.98 9.94 -24.62
C HIS A 120 12.42 10.80 -23.44
N ARG A 121 13.71 10.66 -23.09
CA ARG A 121 14.36 11.44 -22.04
C ARG A 121 15.63 12.09 -22.59
N LYS A 122 15.86 13.35 -22.19
CA LYS A 122 17.07 14.11 -22.58
C LYS A 122 18.39 13.50 -22.11
N ASP A 123 18.35 12.72 -21.02
CA ASP A 123 19.53 12.09 -20.41
C ASP A 123 19.77 10.64 -20.87
N ARG A 124 19.01 10.14 -21.86
CA ARG A 124 19.11 8.77 -22.38
C ARG A 124 19.01 8.74 -23.90
N SER A 125 19.76 7.85 -24.52
CA SER A 125 19.74 7.65 -25.98
C SER A 125 18.61 6.76 -26.47
N HIS A 126 18.01 5.97 -25.58
CA HIS A 126 16.92 5.05 -25.93
C HIS A 126 15.66 5.42 -25.15
N PRO A 127 14.48 5.38 -25.80
CA PRO A 127 13.21 5.61 -25.12
C PRO A 127 12.88 4.48 -24.15
N ILE A 128 12.09 4.78 -23.14
CA ILE A 128 11.37 3.78 -22.38
C ILE A 128 10.14 3.40 -23.20
N VAL A 129 10.03 2.12 -23.56
CA VAL A 129 8.92 1.60 -24.37
C VAL A 129 7.99 0.77 -23.49
N VAL A 130 6.71 1.14 -23.50
CA VAL A 130 5.66 0.39 -22.80
C VAL A 130 4.57 0.07 -23.79
N ARG A 131 4.17 -1.20 -23.82
CA ARG A 131 3.05 -1.71 -24.60
C ARG A 131 1.91 -2.06 -23.66
N GLU A 132 0.74 -1.56 -23.98
CA GLU A 132 -0.52 -1.89 -23.29
C GLU A 132 -1.46 -2.62 -24.24
N TYR A 133 -2.05 -3.71 -23.79
CA TYR A 133 -2.95 -4.53 -24.57
C TYR A 133 -4.40 -4.17 -24.31
N PHE A 134 -5.19 -4.13 -25.40
CA PHE A 134 -6.58 -3.70 -25.33
C PHE A 134 -7.44 -4.63 -24.49
N ASP A 135 -7.27 -5.95 -24.61
CA ASP A 135 -8.03 -6.97 -23.89
C ASP A 135 -7.76 -6.94 -22.37
N GLU A 136 -6.55 -6.58 -21.96
CA GLU A 136 -6.20 -6.43 -20.54
C GLU A 136 -6.73 -5.11 -19.93
N CYS A 137 -6.77 -4.05 -20.73
CA CYS A 137 -7.13 -2.71 -20.27
C CYS A 137 -8.62 -2.39 -20.38
N TYR A 138 -9.32 -2.99 -21.36
CA TYR A 138 -10.70 -2.61 -21.72
C TYR A 138 -11.70 -2.90 -20.62
N ARG A 139 -12.62 -1.95 -20.45
CA ARG A 139 -13.78 -2.07 -19.56
C ARG A 139 -15.02 -1.59 -20.30
N ASP A 140 -16.15 -2.28 -20.10
CA ASP A 140 -17.42 -1.90 -20.75
C ASP A 140 -18.13 -0.77 -19.97
N VAL A 141 -17.39 0.27 -19.57
CA VAL A 141 -17.90 1.42 -18.80
C VAL A 141 -17.32 2.73 -19.30
N GLY A 142 -18.09 3.80 -19.17
CA GLY A 142 -17.65 5.19 -19.35
C GLY A 142 -16.86 5.46 -20.64
N PRO A 143 -15.73 6.16 -20.54
CA PRO A 143 -14.91 6.53 -21.70
C PRO A 143 -14.32 5.35 -22.47
N TRP A 144 -14.10 4.21 -21.83
CA TRP A 144 -13.64 3.00 -22.49
C TRP A 144 -14.63 2.50 -23.55
N LYS A 145 -15.93 2.65 -23.28
CA LYS A 145 -17.00 2.27 -24.21
C LYS A 145 -17.09 3.22 -25.40
N SER A 146 -16.95 4.51 -25.15
CA SER A 146 -17.12 5.56 -26.18
C SER A 146 -15.84 5.89 -26.96
N HIS A 147 -14.68 5.82 -26.31
CA HIS A 147 -13.39 6.24 -26.87
C HIS A 147 -12.25 5.28 -26.49
N PRO A 148 -12.36 3.98 -26.83
CA PRO A 148 -11.42 2.94 -26.37
C PRO A 148 -9.98 3.18 -26.82
N ARG A 149 -9.75 3.68 -28.04
CA ARG A 149 -8.38 4.01 -28.53
C ARG A 149 -7.72 5.11 -27.69
N ARG A 150 -8.49 6.13 -27.30
CA ARG A 150 -7.98 7.22 -26.45
C ARG A 150 -7.59 6.68 -25.09
N MET A 151 -8.45 5.84 -24.50
CA MET A 151 -8.21 5.26 -23.19
C MET A 151 -6.98 4.35 -23.18
N LEU A 152 -6.80 3.50 -24.21
CA LEU A 152 -5.62 2.66 -24.34
C LEU A 152 -4.34 3.49 -24.46
N ARG A 153 -4.38 4.60 -25.22
CA ARG A 153 -3.25 5.53 -25.32
C ARG A 153 -2.93 6.20 -23.99
N HIS A 154 -3.94 6.61 -23.22
CA HIS A 154 -3.72 7.15 -21.88
C HIS A 154 -3.04 6.11 -20.96
N LYS A 155 -3.47 4.84 -21.00
CA LYS A 155 -2.82 3.76 -20.25
C LYS A 155 -1.34 3.66 -20.59
N ALA A 156 -1.01 3.48 -21.86
CA ALA A 156 0.38 3.37 -22.30
C ALA A 156 1.23 4.60 -21.90
N THR A 157 0.66 5.82 -22.01
CA THR A 157 1.33 7.05 -21.58
C THR A 157 1.66 7.04 -20.09
N ILE A 158 0.68 6.70 -19.25
CA ILE A 158 0.83 6.73 -17.79
C ILE A 158 1.86 5.69 -17.33
N GLN A 159 1.78 4.46 -17.85
CA GLN A 159 2.73 3.40 -17.49
C GLN A 159 4.14 3.73 -17.98
N ALA A 160 4.29 4.28 -19.21
CA ALA A 160 5.57 4.74 -19.71
C ALA A 160 6.17 5.86 -18.83
N ALA A 161 5.34 6.83 -18.41
CA ALA A 161 5.79 7.93 -17.55
C ALA A 161 6.24 7.45 -16.16
N ARG A 162 5.53 6.48 -15.58
CA ARG A 162 5.94 5.86 -14.30
C ARG A 162 7.32 5.22 -14.40
N LEU A 163 7.57 4.43 -15.44
CA LEU A 163 8.87 3.80 -15.65
C LEU A 163 9.96 4.81 -16.04
N ALA A 164 9.60 5.82 -16.83
CA ALA A 164 10.56 6.81 -17.28
C ALA A 164 10.99 7.77 -16.17
N PHE A 165 10.09 8.20 -15.32
CA PHE A 165 10.31 9.30 -14.37
C PHE A 165 10.17 8.89 -12.90
N GLY A 166 9.76 7.66 -12.61
CA GLY A 166 9.64 7.16 -11.25
C GLY A 166 8.45 7.74 -10.48
N PHE A 167 7.36 8.07 -11.15
CA PHE A 167 6.15 8.53 -10.47
C PHE A 167 5.51 7.40 -9.65
N VAL A 168 5.34 7.64 -8.35
CA VAL A 168 4.84 6.65 -7.38
C VAL A 168 3.76 7.25 -6.47
N GLY A 169 2.89 6.40 -5.92
CA GLY A 169 1.87 6.81 -4.95
C GLY A 169 0.73 7.63 -5.55
N ILE A 170 0.62 7.69 -6.86
CA ILE A 170 -0.47 8.31 -7.61
C ILE A 170 -1.02 7.32 -8.63
N TYR A 171 -2.33 7.31 -8.79
CA TYR A 171 -3.06 6.34 -9.59
C TYR A 171 -3.88 7.03 -10.69
N GLU A 172 -4.20 6.30 -11.73
CA GLU A 172 -5.23 6.74 -12.67
C GLU A 172 -6.63 6.34 -12.18
N PRO A 173 -7.71 6.91 -12.73
CA PRO A 173 -9.08 6.63 -12.27
C PRO A 173 -9.46 5.15 -12.29
N ASP A 174 -9.03 4.40 -13.32
CA ASP A 174 -9.36 2.97 -13.46
C ASP A 174 -8.65 2.10 -12.42
N GLU A 175 -7.37 2.38 -12.15
CA GLU A 175 -6.59 1.70 -11.11
C GLU A 175 -7.14 1.98 -9.72
N ALA A 176 -7.46 3.26 -9.45
CA ALA A 176 -8.02 3.68 -8.18
C ALA A 176 -9.37 2.98 -7.92
N GLN A 177 -10.20 2.84 -8.93
CA GLN A 177 -11.47 2.14 -8.83
C GLN A 177 -11.27 0.66 -8.50
N HIS A 178 -10.28 0.00 -9.07
CA HIS A 178 -9.92 -1.35 -8.68
C HIS A 178 -9.45 -1.46 -7.24
N ILE A 179 -8.61 -0.54 -6.77
CA ILE A 179 -8.15 -0.52 -5.38
C ILE A 179 -9.32 -0.35 -4.42
N ILE A 180 -10.37 0.38 -4.85
CA ILE A 180 -11.56 0.65 -4.04
C ILE A 180 -12.59 -0.49 -4.18
N ASP A 181 -12.81 -1.00 -5.40
CA ASP A 181 -13.79 -2.03 -5.75
C ASP A 181 -13.24 -3.44 -5.50
N VAL A 182 -11.94 -3.66 -5.59
CA VAL A 182 -11.35 -4.79 -4.91
C VAL A 182 -11.66 -4.52 -3.43
N THR A 183 -12.91 -4.88 -3.08
CA THR A 183 -13.05 -5.59 -1.85
C THR A 183 -11.87 -6.55 -1.84
N PRO A 184 -10.91 -6.49 -0.96
CA PRO A 184 -10.26 -7.70 -0.59
C PRO A 184 -11.50 -8.57 -0.37
N GLU A 185 -11.68 -9.60 -1.22
CA GLU A 185 -12.45 -10.74 -0.75
C GLU A 185 -12.06 -10.75 0.68
N VAL A 186 -13.03 -10.42 1.55
CA VAL A 186 -12.70 -10.31 2.96
C VAL A 186 -12.14 -11.68 3.19
N LEU A 187 -10.81 -11.77 3.05
CA LEU A 187 -10.11 -12.82 3.77
C LEU A 187 -10.72 -12.61 5.11
N PRO A 188 -11.74 -13.48 5.43
CA PRO A 188 -12.67 -13.23 6.54
C PRO A 188 -11.77 -12.65 7.57
N LYS A 189 -12.04 -11.39 8.02
CA LYS A 189 -11.12 -10.74 8.95
C LYS A 189 -10.72 -11.90 9.78
N ILE A 190 -9.51 -12.44 9.52
CA ILE A 190 -9.02 -13.48 10.36
C ILE A 190 -8.97 -12.66 11.62
N ASP A 191 -10.08 -12.72 12.37
CA ASP A 191 -10.06 -12.29 13.75
C ASP A 191 -8.72 -12.83 14.15
N PRO A 192 -7.72 -12.00 14.49
CA PRO A 192 -6.41 -12.55 14.82
C PRO A 192 -6.55 -13.69 15.84
N ARG A 193 -7.76 -13.93 16.30
CA ARG A 193 -8.25 -15.08 17.03
C ARG A 193 -8.75 -16.26 16.17
N GLY A 194 -8.84 -16.13 14.78
CA GLY A 194 -9.42 -17.15 13.90
C GLY A 194 -10.94 -17.35 14.11
N ASP A 195 -11.61 -17.97 13.16
CA ASP A 195 -12.92 -18.60 13.46
C ASP A 195 -12.65 -19.91 14.23
N LEU A 196 -12.56 -19.77 15.55
CA LEU A 196 -12.30 -20.92 16.43
C LEU A 196 -13.46 -21.90 16.48
N SER A 197 -14.60 -21.60 15.84
CA SER A 197 -15.76 -22.49 15.78
C SER A 197 -15.51 -23.76 14.97
N SER A 198 -14.54 -23.74 14.06
CA SER A 198 -14.12 -24.86 13.23
C SER A 198 -13.00 -25.72 13.87
N VAL A 199 -12.41 -25.25 14.95
CA VAL A 199 -11.32 -25.97 15.62
C VAL A 199 -11.88 -27.17 16.37
N ASP A 200 -11.38 -28.36 16.06
CA ASP A 200 -11.69 -29.55 16.81
C ASP A 200 -11.30 -29.37 18.29
N THR A 201 -12.30 -29.30 19.13
CA THR A 201 -12.13 -29.08 20.56
C THR A 201 -11.37 -30.22 21.24
N THR A 202 -11.51 -31.43 20.72
CA THR A 202 -10.80 -32.61 21.25
C THR A 202 -9.31 -32.49 20.94
N LEU A 203 -8.97 -32.13 19.73
CA LEU A 203 -7.59 -31.91 19.30
C LEU A 203 -6.95 -30.74 20.05
N ARG A 204 -7.70 -29.63 20.21
CA ARG A 204 -7.25 -28.49 21.01
C ARG A 204 -6.92 -28.90 22.44
N ASP A 205 -7.82 -29.61 23.10
CA ASP A 205 -7.66 -30.03 24.52
C ASP A 205 -6.51 -31.02 24.67
N GLN A 206 -6.31 -31.91 23.68
CA GLN A 206 -5.14 -32.78 23.63
C GLN A 206 -3.84 -31.95 23.53
N ARG A 207 -3.75 -30.95 22.67
CA ARG A 207 -2.57 -30.07 22.52
C ARG A 207 -2.30 -29.26 23.78
N VAL A 208 -3.35 -28.79 24.45
CA VAL A 208 -3.23 -28.12 25.77
C VAL A 208 -2.62 -29.05 26.80
N GLN A 209 -3.02 -30.33 26.82
CA GLN A 209 -2.46 -31.31 27.75
C GLN A 209 -0.99 -31.61 27.46
N GLU A 210 -0.61 -31.82 26.20
CA GLU A 210 0.77 -32.06 25.78
C GLU A 210 1.70 -30.89 26.17
N ILE A 211 1.27 -29.65 25.99
CA ILE A 211 2.03 -28.46 26.45
C ILE A 211 2.12 -28.43 27.97
N THR A 212 1.03 -28.75 28.65
CA THR A 212 1.02 -28.79 30.12
C THR A 212 2.01 -29.86 30.68
N ASP A 213 2.08 -30.98 30.03
CA ASP A 213 3.00 -32.04 30.38
C ASP A 213 4.46 -31.62 30.18
N ILE A 214 4.78 -30.94 29.07
CA ILE A 214 6.10 -30.34 28.82
C ILE A 214 6.45 -29.32 29.93
N LEU A 215 5.51 -28.44 30.28
CA LEU A 215 5.74 -27.47 31.34
C LEU A 215 5.95 -28.08 32.71
N ASN A 216 5.27 -29.18 33.02
CA ASN A 216 5.41 -29.88 34.28
C ASN A 216 6.74 -30.71 34.35
N GLU A 217 7.12 -31.32 33.24
CA GLU A 217 8.34 -32.14 33.16
C GLU A 217 9.62 -31.30 33.22
N TYR A 218 9.64 -30.17 32.50
CA TYR A 218 10.85 -29.33 32.33
C TYR A 218 10.76 -27.97 33.01
N GLY A 219 9.68 -27.66 33.74
CA GLY A 219 9.36 -26.34 34.27
C GLY A 219 10.38 -25.70 35.19
N SER A 220 11.37 -26.44 35.67
CA SER A 220 12.48 -25.93 36.49
C SER A 220 13.61 -25.28 35.65
N ASP A 221 13.67 -25.51 34.34
CA ASP A 221 14.67 -24.94 33.44
C ASP A 221 14.00 -24.18 32.25
N GLU A 222 13.98 -22.87 32.35
CA GLU A 222 13.33 -21.96 31.35
C GLU A 222 13.89 -22.17 29.93
N LYS A 223 15.19 -22.51 29.79
CA LYS A 223 15.80 -22.72 28.47
C LYS A 223 15.37 -24.04 27.85
N VAL A 224 15.33 -25.13 28.66
CA VAL A 224 14.89 -26.44 28.19
C VAL A 224 13.40 -26.41 27.82
N VAL A 225 12.59 -25.77 28.64
CA VAL A 225 11.16 -25.53 28.34
C VAL A 225 10.99 -24.76 27.02
N ALA A 226 11.77 -23.71 26.82
CA ALA A 226 11.70 -22.93 25.59
C ALA A 226 12.04 -23.75 24.35
N GLN A 227 13.09 -24.55 24.41
CA GLN A 227 13.49 -25.44 23.32
C GLN A 227 12.40 -26.47 23.02
N LYS A 228 11.91 -27.17 24.04
CA LYS A 228 10.88 -28.22 23.88
C LYS A 228 9.56 -27.66 23.34
N LEU A 229 9.13 -26.52 23.83
CA LEU A 229 7.92 -25.87 23.32
C LEU A 229 8.07 -25.37 21.87
N GLN A 230 9.28 -24.97 21.45
CA GLN A 230 9.51 -24.59 20.06
C GLN A 230 9.51 -25.79 19.13
N GLU A 231 10.22 -26.88 19.50
CA GLU A 231 10.20 -28.13 18.75
C GLU A 231 8.76 -28.61 18.56
N TYR A 232 8.01 -28.66 19.67
CA TYR A 232 6.61 -29.06 19.65
C TYR A 232 5.72 -28.12 18.81
N ALA A 233 5.85 -26.78 18.98
CA ALA A 233 5.06 -25.84 18.25
C ALA A 233 5.34 -25.88 16.73
N ALA A 234 6.59 -26.07 16.34
CA ALA A 234 6.97 -26.18 14.93
C ALA A 234 6.35 -27.42 14.27
N GLU A 235 6.29 -28.52 14.97
CA GLU A 235 5.79 -29.79 14.42
C GLU A 235 4.25 -29.90 14.49
N ALA A 236 3.67 -29.55 15.64
CA ALA A 236 2.27 -29.86 15.94
C ALA A 236 1.29 -28.71 15.73
N LEU A 237 1.76 -27.46 15.70
CA LEU A 237 0.89 -26.27 15.74
C LEU A 237 1.14 -25.25 14.60
N GLN A 238 2.38 -25.04 14.17
CA GLN A 238 2.67 -24.10 13.07
C GLN A 238 1.94 -24.41 11.76
N PRO A 239 1.70 -25.66 11.36
CA PRO A 239 0.90 -25.98 10.19
C PRO A 239 -0.59 -25.61 10.32
N PHE A 240 -1.05 -25.32 11.54
CA PHE A 240 -2.46 -25.05 11.86
C PHE A 240 -2.61 -23.78 12.71
N PRO A 241 -2.56 -22.57 12.11
CA PRO A 241 -2.57 -21.30 12.84
C PRO A 241 -3.79 -21.11 13.76
N GLU A 242 -4.95 -21.60 13.34
CA GLU A 242 -6.21 -21.50 14.10
C GLU A 242 -6.16 -22.38 15.37
N LEU A 243 -5.67 -23.60 15.24
CA LEU A 243 -5.44 -24.51 16.37
C LEU A 243 -4.44 -23.88 17.36
N TRP A 244 -3.36 -23.27 16.86
CA TRP A 244 -2.38 -22.58 17.71
C TRP A 244 -3.01 -21.46 18.53
N ILE A 245 -3.86 -20.64 17.91
CA ILE A 245 -4.58 -19.56 18.61
C ILE A 245 -5.51 -20.14 19.67
N ALA A 246 -6.30 -21.14 19.33
CA ALA A 246 -7.25 -21.79 20.25
C ALA A 246 -6.55 -22.44 21.46
N VAL A 247 -5.42 -23.08 21.23
CA VAL A 247 -4.59 -23.68 22.28
C VAL A 247 -4.03 -22.61 23.22
N ASN A 248 -3.46 -21.52 22.69
CA ASN A 248 -2.95 -20.41 23.50
C ASN A 248 -4.03 -19.71 24.32
N ASP A 249 -5.23 -19.54 23.76
CA ASP A 249 -6.36 -18.97 24.47
C ASP A 249 -6.82 -19.87 25.63
N LYS A 250 -6.87 -21.18 25.41
CA LYS A 250 -7.24 -22.16 26.43
C LYS A 250 -6.20 -22.24 27.56
N LEU A 251 -4.89 -22.29 27.21
CA LEU A 251 -3.80 -22.28 28.21
C LEU A 251 -3.84 -21.03 29.10
N ALA A 252 -4.17 -19.88 28.53
CA ALA A 252 -4.32 -18.63 29.28
C ALA A 252 -5.60 -18.61 30.14
N ALA A 253 -6.72 -19.12 29.63
CA ALA A 253 -7.99 -19.23 30.36
C ALA A 253 -7.87 -20.18 31.55
N ASP A 254 -7.19 -21.29 31.37
CA ASP A 254 -6.98 -22.29 32.43
C ASP A 254 -5.85 -21.89 33.39
N LYS A 255 -5.25 -20.71 33.22
CA LYS A 255 -4.14 -20.16 34.02
C LYS A 255 -2.89 -21.04 34.06
N ILE A 256 -2.68 -21.88 33.04
CA ILE A 256 -1.50 -22.75 32.91
C ILE A 256 -0.28 -21.87 32.55
N ILE A 257 -0.41 -21.02 31.54
CA ILE A 257 0.60 -20.05 31.16
C ILE A 257 -0.05 -18.78 30.58
N SER A 258 0.49 -17.61 30.90
CA SER A 258 -0.01 -16.37 30.29
C SER A 258 0.49 -16.21 28.85
N LYS A 259 -0.31 -15.57 27.99
CA LYS A 259 0.08 -15.24 26.60
C LYS A 259 1.40 -14.45 26.53
N ALA A 260 1.68 -13.60 27.53
CA ALA A 260 2.92 -12.83 27.60
C ALA A 260 4.13 -13.73 27.89
N ASN A 261 3.97 -14.68 28.83
CA ASN A 261 5.02 -15.64 29.16
C ASN A 261 5.29 -16.62 28.01
N MET A 262 4.23 -17.11 27.33
CA MET A 262 4.39 -17.95 26.15
C MET A 262 5.19 -17.23 25.05
N ARG A 263 4.88 -15.96 24.76
CA ARG A 263 5.64 -15.16 23.80
C ARG A 263 7.10 -14.96 24.23
N LYS A 264 7.33 -14.71 25.51
CA LYS A 264 8.69 -14.55 26.07
C LYS A 264 9.49 -15.84 25.89
N ILE A 265 8.94 -16.98 26.26
CA ILE A 265 9.57 -18.30 26.13
C ILE A 265 9.92 -18.60 24.66
N LEU A 266 8.99 -18.37 23.73
CA LEU A 266 9.23 -18.61 22.30
C LEU A 266 10.23 -17.62 21.69
N SER A 267 10.38 -16.40 22.23
CA SER A 267 11.35 -15.41 21.75
C SER A 267 12.77 -15.63 22.23
N LEU A 268 12.97 -16.29 23.36
CA LEU A 268 14.29 -16.54 23.92
C LEU A 268 15.18 -17.44 23.03
N ASN A 269 14.58 -18.30 22.24
CA ASN A 269 15.32 -19.24 21.38
C ASN A 269 15.76 -18.65 20.03
N LEU A 270 15.17 -17.54 19.58
CA LEU A 270 15.59 -16.85 18.35
C LEU A 270 16.97 -16.18 18.48
N GLN A 271 17.47 -15.99 19.71
CA GLN A 271 18.79 -15.43 19.97
C GLN A 271 19.91 -16.48 20.00
N GLY A 272 19.61 -17.75 20.24
CA GLY A 272 20.60 -18.83 20.32
C GLY A 272 21.07 -19.38 18.96
N THR A 273 20.27 -19.24 17.92
CA THR A 273 20.60 -19.73 16.57
C THR A 273 21.42 -18.76 15.72
N ARG A 274 21.62 -17.50 16.17
CA ARG A 274 22.44 -16.50 15.45
C ARG A 274 23.91 -16.49 15.84
N GLU A 275 24.32 -17.17 16.91
CA GLU A 275 25.72 -17.20 17.37
C GLU A 275 26.52 -18.39 16.86
N HIS A 276 25.94 -19.35 16.14
CA HIS A 276 26.66 -20.54 15.67
C HIS A 276 26.95 -20.59 14.16
N ASP A 277 26.61 -19.56 13.38
CA ASP A 277 26.84 -19.54 11.91
C ASP A 277 27.88 -18.49 11.46
N VAL A 278 28.82 -18.12 12.35
CA VAL A 278 30.03 -17.36 11.96
C VAL A 278 31.23 -18.04 12.59
N GLY A 279 31.75 -19.04 11.91
CA GLY A 279 32.99 -19.70 12.20
C GLY A 279 33.59 -20.27 10.91
#